data_cd629b16bad4263b9e5af025853cb80a
#
_entry.id   cd629b16bad4263b9e5af025853cb80a
#
_cell.length_a   1.000
_cell.length_b   1.000
_cell.length_c   1.000
_cell.angle_alpha   90.00
_cell.angle_beta   90.00
_cell.angle_gamma   90.00
#
_symmetry.space_group_name_H-M   'P 1'
#
loop_
_entity.id
_entity.type
_entity.pdbx_description
1 polymer ?
#
loop_
_entity_poly.entity_id
_entity_poly.type
_entity_poly.pdbx_seq_one_letter_code
_entity_poly.pdbx_strand_id
1 'polypeptide(L)' 'MKLSAVDFNLDWPASIKLKNLREFIIANLENKGDVIRWSIVDIKNSMDSCDNKKLRIKAVLSN' A
#
# COMPACT_ATOMS: atom_id res chain seq x y z
N MET A 1 -3.13 24.16 0.45
CA MET A 1 -2.59 22.78 0.34
C MET A 1 -2.41 22.17 1.73
N LYS A 2 -2.95 21.00 1.94
CA LYS A 2 -2.90 20.35 3.24
C LYS A 2 -2.30 18.97 3.07
N LEU A 3 -1.27 18.66 3.86
CA LEU A 3 -0.63 17.34 3.84
C LEU A 3 -1.20 16.46 4.94
N SER A 4 -1.47 15.23 4.61
CA SER A 4 -2.00 14.25 5.56
C SER A 4 -1.14 13.00 5.52
N ALA A 5 -0.68 12.56 6.69
CA ALA A 5 0.01 11.29 6.82
C ALA A 5 -1.02 10.19 7.07
N VAL A 6 -0.95 9.15 6.30
CA VAL A 6 -1.86 8.01 6.44
C VAL A 6 -1.07 6.73 6.65
N ASP A 7 -1.65 5.81 7.39
CA ASP A 7 -1.07 4.50 7.68
C ASP A 7 -2.19 3.48 7.51
N PHE A 8 -2.00 2.52 6.64
CA PHE A 8 -3.03 1.53 6.38
C PHE A 8 -2.43 0.19 5.98
N ASN A 9 -3.24 -0.84 6.10
CA ASN A 9 -2.86 -2.19 5.71
C ASN A 9 -3.51 -2.53 4.38
N LEU A 10 -2.75 -3.20 3.53
CA LEU A 10 -3.20 -3.59 2.21
C LEU A 10 -2.88 -5.06 2.00
N ASP A 11 -3.83 -5.79 1.46
CA ASP A 11 -3.60 -7.19 1.11
C ASP A 11 -2.90 -7.27 -0.23
N TRP A 12 -1.83 -8.08 -0.28
CA TRP A 12 -1.10 -8.35 -1.50
C TRP A 12 -1.53 -9.70 -2.05
N PRO A 13 -2.41 -9.75 -3.05
CA PRO A 13 -2.81 -11.03 -3.66
C PRO A 13 -1.63 -11.69 -4.37
N ALA A 14 -1.60 -13.02 -4.29
CA ALA A 14 -0.53 -13.78 -4.94
C ALA A 14 -0.48 -13.61 -6.45
N SER A 15 -1.60 -13.22 -7.05
CA SER A 15 -1.69 -12.98 -8.49
C SER A 15 -0.96 -11.72 -8.96
N ILE A 16 -0.64 -10.80 -8.04
CA ILE A 16 0.03 -9.55 -8.38
C ILE A 16 1.53 -9.74 -8.23
N LYS A 17 2.25 -9.55 -9.31
CA LYS A 17 3.70 -9.64 -9.31
C LYS A 17 4.31 -8.41 -8.64
N LEU A 18 5.55 -8.58 -8.12
CA LEU A 18 6.23 -7.51 -7.42
C LEU A 18 6.36 -6.24 -8.26
N LYS A 19 6.62 -6.38 -9.55
CA LYS A 19 6.76 -5.21 -10.43
C LYS A 19 5.46 -4.44 -10.60
N ASN A 20 4.30 -5.10 -10.42
CA ASN A 20 2.99 -4.47 -10.53
C ASN A 20 2.48 -3.99 -9.17
N LEU A 21 3.13 -4.41 -8.09
CA LEU A 21 2.71 -4.06 -6.74
C LEU A 21 2.74 -2.55 -6.51
N ARG A 22 3.76 -1.89 -7.04
CA ARG A 22 3.90 -0.44 -6.91
C ARG A 22 2.70 0.29 -7.51
N GLU A 23 2.31 -0.09 -8.72
CA GLU A 23 1.16 0.50 -9.39
C GLU A 23 -0.13 0.22 -8.63
N PHE A 24 -0.26 -0.97 -8.10
CA PHE A 24 -1.41 -1.35 -7.29
C PHE A 24 -1.54 -0.47 -6.04
N ILE A 25 -0.43 -0.25 -5.35
CA ILE A 25 -0.40 0.60 -4.15
C ILE A 25 -0.75 2.04 -4.50
N ILE A 26 -0.14 2.57 -5.56
CA ILE A 26 -0.39 3.94 -5.99
C ILE A 26 -1.85 4.15 -6.37
N ALA A 27 -2.44 3.21 -7.08
CA ALA A 27 -3.85 3.29 -7.46
C ALA A 27 -4.76 3.36 -6.23
N ASN A 28 -4.43 2.59 -5.18
CA ASN A 28 -5.19 2.64 -3.94
C ASN A 28 -5.01 3.97 -3.21
N LEU A 29 -3.80 4.53 -3.24
CA LEU A 29 -3.52 5.80 -2.59
C LEU A 29 -4.18 6.98 -3.30
N GLU A 30 -4.21 6.96 -4.64
CA GLU A 30 -4.79 8.04 -5.43
C GLU A 30 -6.28 8.22 -5.15
N ASN A 31 -6.95 7.18 -4.71
CA ASN A 31 -8.36 7.27 -4.32
C ASN A 31 -8.56 8.12 -3.05
N LYS A 32 -7.49 8.35 -2.30
CA LYS A 32 -7.56 9.10 -1.05
C LYS A 32 -7.07 10.55 -1.19
N GLY A 33 -6.32 10.84 -2.25
CA GLY A 33 -5.76 12.16 -2.50
C GLY A 33 -4.51 12.06 -3.36
N ASP A 34 -3.86 13.19 -3.60
CA ASP A 34 -2.62 13.20 -4.38
C ASP A 34 -1.46 12.63 -3.57
N VAL A 35 -0.79 11.66 -4.13
CA VAL A 35 0.31 10.97 -3.46
C VAL A 35 1.57 11.79 -3.57
N ILE A 36 2.09 12.26 -2.44
CA ILE A 36 3.36 12.99 -2.38
C ILE A 36 4.51 12.01 -2.19
N ARG A 37 4.35 11.09 -1.22
CA ARG A 37 5.34 10.05 -0.99
C ARG A 37 4.66 8.88 -0.29
N TRP A 38 5.27 7.71 -0.43
CA TRP A 38 4.77 6.51 0.24
C TRP A 38 5.93 5.54 0.45
N SER A 39 5.73 4.64 1.39
CA SER A 39 6.70 3.57 1.63
C SER A 39 6.01 2.36 2.24
N ILE A 40 6.60 1.21 2.01
CA ILE A 40 6.18 -0.03 2.64
C ILE A 40 6.96 -0.15 3.94
N VAL A 41 6.25 -0.18 5.07
CA VAL A 41 6.86 -0.22 6.39
C VAL A 41 7.12 -1.65 6.82
N ASP A 42 6.20 -2.55 6.47
CA ASP A 42 6.27 -3.94 6.91
C ASP A 42 5.55 -4.85 5.93
N ILE A 43 6.03 -6.07 5.81
CA ILE A 43 5.38 -7.11 5.01
C ILE A 43 5.22 -8.34 5.91
N LYS A 44 3.97 -8.75 6.10
CA LYS A 44 3.68 -9.91 6.93
C LYS A 44 3.04 -11.01 6.10
N ASN A 45 3.44 -12.25 6.36
CA ASN A 45 2.80 -13.41 5.75
C ASN A 45 1.57 -13.76 6.57
N SER A 46 0.49 -14.07 5.87
CA SER A 46 -0.69 -14.59 6.53
C SER A 46 -0.44 -16.03 6.97
N MET A 47 -0.75 -16.35 8.20
CA MET A 47 -0.55 -17.71 8.71
C MET A 47 -1.59 -18.69 8.16
N ASP A 48 -2.74 -18.18 7.76
CA ASP A 48 -3.84 -19.00 7.28
C ASP A 48 -3.79 -19.23 5.78
N SER A 49 -2.94 -18.49 5.08
CA SER A 49 -2.83 -18.60 3.64
C SER A 49 -1.38 -18.39 3.25
N CYS A 50 -0.80 -19.35 2.58
CA CYS A 50 0.58 -19.28 2.13
C CYS A 50 0.77 -18.28 0.99
N ASP A 51 -0.31 -17.90 0.32
CA ASP A 51 -0.25 -17.13 -0.91
C ASP A 51 -0.49 -15.65 -0.73
N ASN A 52 -1.08 -15.23 0.39
CA ASN A 52 -1.40 -13.84 0.62
C ASN A 52 -0.48 -13.21 1.64
N LYS A 53 -0.05 -12.00 1.35
CA LYS A 53 0.78 -11.21 2.26
C LYS A 53 0.05 -9.94 2.62
N LYS A 54 0.31 -9.45 3.82
CA LYS A 54 -0.22 -8.16 4.26
C LYS A 54 0.88 -7.12 4.28
N LEU A 55 0.58 -5.99 3.70
CA LEU A 55 1.51 -4.87 3.62
C LEU A 55 1.04 -3.76 4.54
N ARG A 56 1.97 -3.20 5.29
CA ARG A 56 1.72 -1.98 6.04
C ARG A 56 2.37 -0.83 5.30
N ILE A 57 1.58 0.15 4.93
CA ILE A 57 2.01 1.24 4.07
C ILE A 57 1.78 2.57 4.76
N LYS A 58 2.81 3.41 4.72
CA LYS A 58 2.69 4.79 5.16
C LYS A 58 2.83 5.71 3.96
N ALA A 59 2.00 6.71 3.91
CA ALA A 59 2.02 7.66 2.80
C ALA A 59 1.71 9.07 3.28
N VAL A 60 2.16 10.04 2.50
CA VAL A 60 1.79 11.44 2.69
C VAL A 60 1.01 11.86 1.48
N LEU A 61 -0.19 12.36 1.71
CA LEU A 61 -1.10 12.77 0.66
C LEU A 61 -1.36 14.27 0.77
N SER A 62 -1.63 14.88 -0.38
CA SER A 62 -2.02 16.28 -0.48
C SER A 62 -3.52 16.35 -0.81
N ASN A 63 -4.22 17.16 -0.06
CA ASN A 63 -5.64 17.41 -0.33
C ASN A 63 -5.83 18.79 -0.95
#